data_edca4093b06c104e722c746bd6892d76
#
_entry.id   edca4093b06c104e722c746bd6892d76
#
_cell.length_a   1.000
_cell.length_b   1.000
_cell.length_c   1.000
_cell.angle_alpha   90.00
_cell.angle_beta   90.00
_cell.angle_gamma   90.00
#
_symmetry.space_group_name_H-M   'P 1'
#
loop_
_entity.id
_entity.type
_entity.pdbx_description
1 polymer ?
#
loop_
_entity_poly.entity_id
_entity_poly.type
_entity_poly.pdbx_seq_one_letter_code
_entity_poly.pdbx_strand_id
1 'polypeptide(L)'
;MAETSVKVDNVYMMFNLSKNKQTSLKEYILDMVKGNLFFDEFWALENVSFELKRGESMGLVGVNGSGKSTLLRLIAGIMEPTHGTIYTKGTIAPLIALGGGFEPTLSARENVYLNGAMHGHSTEFMRKRFDDIISFAELEEFVDVPIKNFSSGMLARLGFSIATSVHADIVIADEVLSVGDARFRKKCETRIANLLKEGTTVLYVSHNVNSVVKMCKKALWLEKGRVIQNGNARDVCIAYKRYIEEQTRLAKEAQKIKNEKA
;
A
#
# COMPACT_ATOMS: atom_id res chain seq x y z
N MET A 1 10.88 -22.50 -15.29
CA MET A 1 10.01 -21.31 -15.40
C MET A 1 10.08 -20.56 -14.09
N ALA A 2 10.12 -19.21 -14.09
CA ALA A 2 10.12 -18.44 -12.85
C ALA A 2 8.78 -18.63 -12.12
N GLU A 3 8.84 -18.88 -10.81
CA GLU A 3 7.68 -19.20 -9.97
C GLU A 3 6.80 -17.96 -9.75
N THR A 4 5.47 -18.13 -9.77
CA THR A 4 4.50 -17.07 -9.48
C THR A 4 4.52 -16.73 -7.99
N SER A 5 4.74 -15.47 -7.65
CA SER A 5 4.73 -14.94 -6.29
C SER A 5 3.38 -14.32 -5.92
N VAL A 6 2.77 -13.58 -6.86
CA VAL A 6 1.43 -12.99 -6.70
C VAL A 6 0.63 -13.25 -7.96
N LYS A 7 -0.57 -13.81 -7.82
CA LYS A 7 -1.56 -13.92 -8.90
C LYS A 7 -2.89 -13.34 -8.43
N VAL A 8 -3.38 -12.38 -9.18
CA VAL A 8 -4.71 -11.78 -9.03
C VAL A 8 -5.54 -12.21 -10.23
N ASP A 9 -6.68 -12.86 -10.00
CA ASP A 9 -7.48 -13.50 -11.06
C ASP A 9 -8.95 -13.09 -10.94
N ASN A 10 -9.41 -12.27 -11.90
CA ASN A 10 -10.78 -11.75 -12.00
C ASN A 10 -11.32 -11.17 -10.70
N VAL A 11 -10.52 -10.34 -10.03
CA VAL A 11 -10.84 -9.77 -8.72
C VAL A 11 -11.79 -8.59 -8.84
N TYR A 12 -12.86 -8.66 -8.04
CA TYR A 12 -13.83 -7.60 -7.81
C TYR A 12 -13.87 -7.27 -6.31
N MET A 13 -14.02 -6.00 -5.97
CA MET A 13 -14.22 -5.57 -4.59
C MET A 13 -15.31 -4.52 -4.50
N MET A 14 -16.38 -4.84 -3.77
CA MET A 14 -17.52 -3.98 -3.53
C MET A 14 -17.55 -3.52 -2.07
N PHE A 15 -17.86 -2.27 -1.85
CA PHE A 15 -18.18 -1.70 -0.55
C PHE A 15 -19.62 -1.25 -0.53
N ASN A 16 -20.28 -1.52 0.58
CA ASN A 16 -21.61 -0.98 0.84
C ASN A 16 -21.49 0.42 1.46
N LEU A 17 -21.90 1.45 0.71
CA LEU A 17 -21.90 2.84 1.16
C LEU A 17 -23.29 3.22 1.74
N SER A 18 -23.84 2.42 2.64
CA SER A 18 -25.10 2.80 3.30
C SER A 18 -24.98 4.18 3.96
N LYS A 19 -25.80 5.12 3.50
CA LYS A 19 -25.87 6.48 4.07
C LYS A 19 -26.47 6.51 5.46
N ASN A 20 -27.24 5.50 5.81
CA ASN A 20 -27.86 5.37 7.12
C ASN A 20 -27.02 4.42 7.98
N LYS A 21 -26.24 4.97 8.91
CA LYS A 21 -25.71 4.19 10.04
C LYS A 21 -26.88 3.79 10.92
N GLN A 22 -27.45 2.62 10.64
CA GLN A 22 -28.46 2.02 11.51
C GLN A 22 -27.77 1.60 12.80
N THR A 23 -28.11 2.28 13.90
CA THR A 23 -27.52 2.03 15.21
C THR A 23 -28.33 1.00 16.00
N SER A 24 -29.53 0.59 15.51
CA SER A 24 -30.45 -0.29 16.23
C SER A 24 -31.06 -1.34 15.30
N LEU A 25 -31.16 -2.57 15.82
CA LEU A 25 -31.82 -3.70 15.13
C LEU A 25 -33.29 -3.37 14.77
N LYS A 26 -33.95 -2.53 15.56
CA LYS A 26 -35.34 -2.08 15.36
C LYS A 26 -35.47 -1.16 14.14
N GLU A 27 -34.51 -0.25 13.92
CA GLU A 27 -34.43 0.62 12.74
C GLU A 27 -34.15 -0.21 11.48
N TYR A 28 -33.26 -1.19 11.58
CA TYR A 28 -32.96 -2.14 10.48
C TYR A 28 -34.21 -2.87 10.01
N ILE A 29 -35.00 -3.43 10.94
CA ILE A 29 -36.26 -4.15 10.62
C ILE A 29 -37.31 -3.19 10.03
N LEU A 30 -37.44 -1.97 10.55
CA LEU A 30 -38.37 -0.98 10.05
C LEU A 30 -38.03 -0.51 8.64
N ASP A 31 -36.77 -0.32 8.34
CA ASP A 31 -36.28 0.07 6.99
C ASP A 31 -36.40 -1.09 6.01
N MET A 32 -36.20 -2.33 6.45
CA MET A 32 -36.43 -3.54 5.67
C MET A 32 -37.90 -3.66 5.24
N VAL A 33 -38.85 -3.45 6.18
CA VAL A 33 -40.29 -3.50 5.89
C VAL A 33 -40.77 -2.34 5.03
N LYS A 34 -40.13 -1.17 5.13
CA LYS A 34 -40.43 0.02 4.31
C LYS A 34 -39.74 0.02 2.92
N GLY A 35 -38.96 -1.00 2.60
CA GLY A 35 -38.20 -1.05 1.34
C GLY A 35 -37.10 0.01 1.23
N ASN A 36 -36.71 0.65 2.32
CA ASN A 36 -35.72 1.74 2.39
C ASN A 36 -34.29 1.26 2.60
N LEU A 37 -34.03 -0.04 2.46
CA LEU A 37 -32.67 -0.60 2.45
C LEU A 37 -32.04 -0.30 1.09
N PHE A 38 -31.70 0.95 0.84
CA PHE A 38 -30.88 1.32 -0.30
C PHE A 38 -29.43 1.06 0.05
N PHE A 39 -28.90 -0.03 -0.48
CA PHE A 39 -27.47 -0.33 -0.49
C PHE A 39 -26.87 0.40 -1.69
N ASP A 40 -26.16 1.49 -1.44
CA ASP A 40 -25.34 2.13 -2.48
C ASP A 40 -24.07 1.27 -2.66
N GLU A 41 -24.09 0.40 -3.64
CA GLU A 41 -22.93 -0.42 -4.00
C GLU A 41 -21.84 0.45 -4.64
N PHE A 42 -20.67 0.41 -4.05
CA PHE A 42 -19.48 1.05 -4.60
C PHE A 42 -18.46 0.00 -5.00
N TRP A 43 -18.26 -0.19 -6.27
CA TRP A 43 -17.27 -1.10 -6.82
C TRP A 43 -15.90 -0.43 -6.85
N ALA A 44 -15.07 -0.76 -5.87
CA ALA A 44 -13.71 -0.23 -5.74
C ALA A 44 -12.73 -0.91 -6.70
N LEU A 45 -12.99 -2.17 -7.07
CA LEU A 45 -12.25 -2.93 -8.08
C LEU A 45 -13.22 -3.74 -8.94
N GLU A 46 -12.97 -3.78 -10.25
CA GLU A 46 -13.77 -4.51 -11.23
C GLU A 46 -12.85 -5.25 -12.21
N ASN A 47 -12.93 -6.59 -12.17
CA ASN A 47 -12.23 -7.49 -13.10
C ASN A 47 -10.71 -7.23 -13.18
N VAL A 48 -10.05 -7.12 -12.03
CA VAL A 48 -8.61 -6.91 -11.97
C VAL A 48 -7.90 -8.25 -12.08
N SER A 49 -7.00 -8.38 -13.06
CA SER A 49 -6.18 -9.59 -13.25
C SER A 49 -4.75 -9.22 -13.62
N PHE A 50 -3.78 -9.83 -12.94
CA PHE A 50 -2.37 -9.78 -13.30
C PHE A 50 -1.57 -10.85 -12.55
N GLU A 51 -0.32 -11.03 -12.99
CA GLU A 51 0.61 -11.98 -12.39
C GLU A 51 1.98 -11.32 -12.18
N LEU A 52 2.60 -11.62 -11.04
CA LEU A 52 3.94 -11.18 -10.69
C LEU A 52 4.77 -12.39 -10.27
N LYS A 53 5.90 -12.58 -10.93
CA LYS A 53 6.83 -13.69 -10.65
C LYS A 53 7.77 -13.31 -9.51
N ARG A 54 8.36 -14.32 -8.88
CA ARG A 54 9.35 -14.13 -7.82
C ARG A 54 10.51 -13.24 -8.28
N GLY A 55 10.87 -12.27 -7.47
CA GLY A 55 11.93 -11.30 -7.76
C GLY A 55 11.58 -10.23 -8.79
N GLU A 56 10.31 -10.18 -9.26
CA GLU A 56 9.85 -9.08 -10.11
C GLU A 56 9.38 -7.89 -9.27
N SER A 57 9.40 -6.71 -9.90
CA SER A 57 8.84 -5.49 -9.34
C SER A 57 7.74 -4.94 -10.23
N MET A 58 6.61 -4.54 -9.60
CA MET A 58 5.48 -3.92 -10.28
C MET A 58 5.08 -2.62 -9.59
N GLY A 59 5.03 -1.55 -10.35
CA GLY A 59 4.50 -0.26 -9.91
C GLY A 59 3.00 -0.18 -10.15
N LEU A 60 2.24 0.36 -9.17
CA LEU A 60 0.83 0.68 -9.35
C LEU A 60 0.69 2.18 -9.54
N VAL A 61 0.11 2.61 -10.67
CA VAL A 61 -0.16 4.01 -10.98
C VAL A 61 -1.66 4.24 -11.18
N GLY A 62 -2.12 5.46 -10.91
CA GLY A 62 -3.52 5.84 -11.02
C GLY A 62 -3.84 7.00 -10.09
N VAL A 63 -4.92 7.71 -10.34
CA VAL A 63 -5.38 8.85 -9.52
C VAL A 63 -5.83 8.39 -8.12
N ASN A 64 -6.04 9.34 -7.20
CA ASN A 64 -6.63 9.03 -5.89
C ASN A 64 -8.03 8.45 -6.09
N GLY A 65 -8.35 7.39 -5.31
CA GLY A 65 -9.62 6.67 -5.46
C GLY A 65 -9.68 5.68 -6.63
N SER A 66 -8.58 5.43 -7.36
CA SER A 66 -8.58 4.45 -8.46
C SER A 66 -8.58 2.98 -8.02
N GLY A 67 -8.49 2.69 -6.71
CA GLY A 67 -8.51 1.33 -6.16
C GLY A 67 -7.15 0.76 -5.74
N LYS A 68 -6.04 1.51 -5.88
CA LYS A 68 -4.68 1.02 -5.55
C LYS A 68 -4.55 0.47 -4.13
N SER A 69 -4.93 1.27 -3.13
CA SER A 69 -4.81 0.85 -1.71
C SER A 69 -5.75 -0.31 -1.37
N THR A 70 -6.92 -0.39 -2.02
CA THR A 70 -7.83 -1.55 -1.90
C THR A 70 -7.16 -2.81 -2.44
N LEU A 71 -6.59 -2.74 -3.66
CA LEU A 71 -5.87 -3.85 -4.27
C LEU A 71 -4.69 -4.32 -3.41
N LEU A 72 -3.90 -3.40 -2.85
CA LEU A 72 -2.79 -3.76 -1.97
C LEU A 72 -3.25 -4.44 -0.68
N ARG A 73 -4.34 -3.98 -0.06
CA ARG A 73 -4.92 -4.61 1.14
C ARG A 73 -5.43 -6.02 0.87
N LEU A 74 -6.02 -6.24 -0.30
CA LEU A 74 -6.44 -7.57 -0.74
C LEU A 74 -5.23 -8.51 -0.93
N ILE A 75 -4.16 -8.04 -1.60
CA ILE A 75 -2.94 -8.83 -1.80
C ILE A 75 -2.23 -9.11 -0.47
N ALA A 76 -2.26 -8.15 0.47
CA ALA A 76 -1.73 -8.32 1.82
C ALA A 76 -2.56 -9.28 2.70
N GLY A 77 -3.72 -9.76 2.23
CA GLY A 77 -4.62 -10.62 3.01
C GLY A 77 -5.34 -9.90 4.16
N ILE A 78 -5.35 -8.56 4.15
CA ILE A 78 -6.06 -7.74 5.14
C ILE A 78 -7.57 -7.73 4.87
N MET A 79 -7.96 -7.96 3.60
CA MET A 79 -9.34 -8.02 3.13
C MET A 79 -9.49 -9.19 2.17
N GLU A 80 -10.71 -9.71 2.05
CA GLU A 80 -11.07 -10.71 1.04
C GLU A 80 -11.80 -10.05 -0.13
N PRO A 81 -11.59 -10.51 -1.39
CA PRO A 81 -12.30 -9.99 -2.54
C PRO A 81 -13.76 -10.42 -2.54
N THR A 82 -14.65 -9.58 -3.11
CA THR A 82 -16.08 -9.94 -3.28
C THR A 82 -16.23 -11.08 -4.28
N HIS A 83 -15.44 -11.06 -5.37
CA HIS A 83 -15.36 -12.14 -6.36
C HIS A 83 -13.92 -12.26 -6.88
N GLY A 84 -13.60 -13.41 -7.46
CA GLY A 84 -12.28 -13.73 -7.97
C GLY A 84 -11.38 -14.33 -6.90
N THR A 85 -10.10 -14.49 -7.21
CA THR A 85 -9.12 -15.11 -6.30
C THR A 85 -7.80 -14.37 -6.31
N ILE A 86 -7.14 -14.35 -5.15
CA ILE A 86 -5.78 -13.84 -5.00
C ILE A 86 -4.92 -14.97 -4.42
N TYR A 87 -3.84 -15.26 -5.09
CA TYR A 87 -2.83 -16.21 -4.63
C TYR A 87 -1.53 -15.47 -4.37
N THR A 88 -0.96 -15.67 -3.18
CA THR A 88 0.35 -15.17 -2.79
C THR A 88 1.19 -16.32 -2.27
N LYS A 89 2.49 -16.35 -2.61
CA LYS A 89 3.42 -17.37 -2.15
C LYS A 89 4.56 -16.77 -1.36
N GLY A 90 4.68 -17.22 -0.12
CA GLY A 90 5.70 -16.75 0.83
C GLY A 90 5.20 -15.71 1.83
N THR A 91 6.14 -15.14 2.56
CA THR A 91 5.86 -14.12 3.59
C THR A 91 5.69 -12.74 2.98
N ILE A 92 4.71 -11.97 3.48
CA ILE A 92 4.41 -10.61 3.01
C ILE A 92 4.80 -9.60 4.08
N ALA A 93 5.59 -8.59 3.71
CA ALA A 93 5.84 -7.39 4.51
C ALA A 93 5.03 -6.21 3.95
N PRO A 94 3.85 -5.90 4.50
CA PRO A 94 3.05 -4.77 4.05
C PRO A 94 3.56 -3.49 4.71
N LEU A 95 4.17 -2.59 3.93
CA LEU A 95 4.55 -1.25 4.38
C LEU A 95 3.37 -0.25 4.28
N ILE A 96 2.14 -0.73 4.06
CA ILE A 96 0.93 0.09 3.87
C ILE A 96 0.48 0.74 5.19
N ALA A 97 0.77 0.11 6.32
CA ALA A 97 0.39 0.57 7.66
C ALA A 97 1.62 0.52 8.57
N LEU A 98 2.60 1.39 8.30
CA LEU A 98 3.77 1.50 9.17
C LEU A 98 3.34 1.89 10.59
N GLY A 99 3.76 1.08 11.56
CA GLY A 99 3.34 1.23 12.96
C GLY A 99 2.08 0.46 13.34
N GLY A 100 1.50 -0.34 12.41
CA GLY A 100 0.49 -1.32 12.77
C GLY A 100 1.06 -2.30 13.81
N GLY A 101 0.33 -2.49 14.93
CA GLY A 101 0.81 -3.30 16.04
C GLY A 101 1.78 -2.61 17.00
N PHE A 102 2.01 -1.31 16.87
CA PHE A 102 2.74 -0.54 17.86
C PHE A 102 1.89 -0.29 19.10
N GLU A 103 2.49 -0.46 20.27
CA GLU A 103 1.89 -0.10 21.55
C GLU A 103 2.49 1.25 22.00
N PRO A 104 1.69 2.35 22.00
CA PRO A 104 2.19 3.69 22.24
C PRO A 104 2.87 3.90 23.61
N THR A 105 2.50 3.11 24.61
CA THR A 105 3.02 3.21 25.97
C THR A 105 4.39 2.53 26.15
N LEU A 106 4.75 1.64 25.24
CA LEU A 106 6.02 0.95 25.22
C LEU A 106 7.12 1.79 24.53
N SER A 107 8.37 1.55 24.91
CA SER A 107 9.55 2.14 24.28
C SER A 107 9.76 1.64 22.84
N ALA A 108 10.65 2.30 22.08
CA ALA A 108 11.03 1.83 20.75
C ALA A 108 11.64 0.40 20.83
N ARG A 109 12.47 0.13 21.83
CA ARG A 109 13.04 -1.19 22.09
C ARG A 109 11.95 -2.26 22.23
N GLU A 110 11.01 -2.04 23.12
CA GLU A 110 9.92 -2.98 23.39
C GLU A 110 9.03 -3.18 22.17
N ASN A 111 8.73 -2.12 21.41
CA ASN A 111 7.98 -2.19 20.16
C ASN A 111 8.69 -2.98 19.07
N VAL A 112 10.03 -2.93 18.97
CA VAL A 112 10.80 -3.77 18.04
C VAL A 112 10.57 -5.25 18.36
N TYR A 113 10.66 -5.65 19.62
CA TYR A 113 10.44 -7.05 20.03
C TYR A 113 8.97 -7.46 19.92
N LEU A 114 8.04 -6.60 20.31
CA LEU A 114 6.59 -6.84 20.18
C LEU A 114 6.21 -7.07 18.72
N ASN A 115 6.64 -6.20 17.83
CA ASN A 115 6.34 -6.30 16.41
C ASN A 115 6.98 -7.55 15.78
N GLY A 116 8.21 -7.86 16.16
CA GLY A 116 8.86 -9.11 15.77
C GLY A 116 8.06 -10.35 16.20
N ALA A 117 7.58 -10.39 17.43
CA ALA A 117 6.77 -11.50 17.95
C ALA A 117 5.42 -11.63 17.23
N MET A 118 4.76 -10.50 16.91
CA MET A 118 3.51 -10.50 16.13
C MET A 118 3.70 -11.09 14.71
N HIS A 119 4.90 -10.93 14.14
CA HIS A 119 5.28 -11.54 12.86
C HIS A 119 5.89 -12.95 13.00
N GLY A 120 5.82 -13.56 14.18
CA GLY A 120 6.28 -14.94 14.41
C GLY A 120 7.79 -15.08 14.56
N HIS A 121 8.54 -14.00 14.81
CA HIS A 121 9.98 -14.02 14.99
C HIS A 121 10.35 -14.20 16.46
N SER A 122 11.37 -15.01 16.73
CA SER A 122 11.87 -15.20 18.10
C SER A 122 12.58 -13.95 18.61
N THR A 123 12.60 -13.78 19.94
CA THR A 123 13.34 -12.70 20.60
C THR A 123 14.82 -12.71 20.23
N GLU A 124 15.42 -13.90 20.09
CA GLU A 124 16.83 -14.04 19.72
C GLU A 124 17.09 -13.55 18.28
N PHE A 125 16.17 -13.86 17.35
CA PHE A 125 16.23 -13.38 15.98
C PHE A 125 16.16 -11.84 15.93
N MET A 126 15.22 -11.24 16.67
CA MET A 126 15.07 -9.79 16.73
C MET A 126 16.27 -9.12 17.41
N ARG A 127 16.84 -9.73 18.44
CA ARG A 127 18.04 -9.22 19.12
C ARG A 127 19.24 -9.07 18.17
N LYS A 128 19.43 -10.02 17.26
CA LYS A 128 20.52 -9.96 16.26
C LYS A 128 20.34 -8.83 15.23
N ARG A 129 19.13 -8.33 15.06
CA ARG A 129 18.77 -7.28 14.09
C ARG A 129 18.51 -5.93 14.73
N PHE A 130 18.44 -5.90 16.06
CA PHE A 130 18.03 -4.72 16.81
C PHE A 130 18.86 -3.49 16.48
N ASP A 131 20.19 -3.62 16.51
CA ASP A 131 21.09 -2.50 16.25
C ASP A 131 20.97 -2.00 14.79
N ASP A 132 20.81 -2.91 13.81
CA ASP A 132 20.53 -2.50 12.40
C ASP A 132 19.20 -1.76 12.26
N ILE A 133 18.15 -2.23 12.96
CA ILE A 133 16.83 -1.59 12.96
C ILE A 133 16.93 -0.17 13.51
N ILE A 134 17.51 0.01 14.68
CA ILE A 134 17.60 1.30 15.35
C ILE A 134 18.51 2.27 14.60
N SER A 135 19.66 1.81 14.14
CA SER A 135 20.59 2.62 13.35
C SER A 135 20.01 2.99 11.98
N PHE A 136 19.27 2.09 11.34
CA PHE A 136 18.58 2.44 10.11
C PHE A 136 17.52 3.52 10.36
N ALA A 137 16.75 3.40 11.46
CA ALA A 137 15.72 4.38 11.84
C ALA A 137 16.30 5.73 12.31
N GLU A 138 17.60 5.79 12.66
CA GLU A 138 18.28 6.95 13.25
C GLU A 138 17.61 7.34 14.60
N LEU A 139 17.41 6.33 15.47
CA LEU A 139 16.69 6.47 16.76
C LEU A 139 17.53 6.02 17.96
N GLU A 140 18.86 6.03 17.85
CA GLU A 140 19.77 5.57 18.88
C GLU A 140 19.56 6.27 20.24
N GLU A 141 19.30 7.59 20.22
CA GLU A 141 19.07 8.39 21.43
C GLU A 141 17.66 8.20 22.02
N PHE A 142 16.74 7.58 21.28
CA PHE A 142 15.34 7.45 21.65
C PHE A 142 14.89 6.00 21.92
N VAL A 143 15.83 5.07 22.01
CA VAL A 143 15.58 3.63 22.12
C VAL A 143 14.67 3.26 23.29
N ASP A 144 14.88 3.87 24.44
CA ASP A 144 14.16 3.58 25.69
C ASP A 144 13.05 4.60 26.00
N VAL A 145 12.72 5.47 25.01
CA VAL A 145 11.64 6.46 25.12
C VAL A 145 10.32 5.82 24.62
N PRO A 146 9.21 5.96 25.36
CA PRO A 146 7.88 5.54 24.90
C PRO A 146 7.49 6.18 23.58
N ILE A 147 7.02 5.38 22.62
CA ILE A 147 6.77 5.86 21.25
C ILE A 147 5.58 6.81 21.12
N LYS A 148 4.73 6.95 22.13
CA LYS A 148 3.73 8.02 22.21
C LYS A 148 4.33 9.43 22.12
N ASN A 149 5.61 9.57 22.47
CA ASN A 149 6.36 10.82 22.41
C ASN A 149 7.06 11.03 21.05
N PHE A 150 6.93 10.07 20.12
CA PHE A 150 7.55 10.16 18.81
C PHE A 150 6.73 11.03 17.86
N SER A 151 7.41 11.73 16.97
CA SER A 151 6.78 12.34 15.82
C SER A 151 6.30 11.26 14.83
N SER A 152 5.34 11.61 13.96
CA SER A 152 4.89 10.71 12.89
C SER A 152 6.04 10.24 12.00
N GLY A 153 7.05 11.09 11.79
CA GLY A 153 8.26 10.73 11.06
C GLY A 153 9.11 9.68 11.77
N MET A 154 9.30 9.79 13.10
CA MET A 154 10.02 8.81 13.90
C MET A 154 9.30 7.46 13.91
N LEU A 155 7.97 7.46 14.09
CA LEU A 155 7.15 6.25 14.03
C LEU A 155 7.27 5.53 12.68
N ALA A 156 7.21 6.29 11.59
CA ALA A 156 7.33 5.71 10.26
C ALA A 156 8.75 5.20 9.97
N ARG A 157 9.81 5.88 10.45
CA ARG A 157 11.18 5.41 10.35
C ARG A 157 11.36 4.09 11.10
N LEU A 158 10.84 3.99 12.32
CA LEU A 158 10.89 2.76 13.12
C LEU A 158 10.13 1.62 12.43
N GLY A 159 8.89 1.85 12.00
CA GLY A 159 8.06 0.85 11.32
C GLY A 159 8.68 0.33 10.03
N PHE A 160 9.21 1.24 9.19
CA PHE A 160 9.91 0.86 7.97
C PHE A 160 11.16 0.02 8.26
N SER A 161 11.94 0.41 9.29
CA SER A 161 13.16 -0.30 9.67
C SER A 161 12.87 -1.72 10.14
N ILE A 162 11.85 -1.90 10.97
CA ILE A 162 11.41 -3.23 11.43
C ILE A 162 10.95 -4.07 10.23
N ALA A 163 10.02 -3.56 9.44
CA ALA A 163 9.42 -4.31 8.34
C ALA A 163 10.41 -4.71 7.24
N THR A 164 11.50 -3.94 7.06
CA THR A 164 12.54 -4.24 6.06
C THR A 164 13.78 -4.92 6.63
N SER A 165 13.86 -5.12 7.95
CA SER A 165 14.94 -5.86 8.60
C SER A 165 14.74 -7.37 8.54
N VAL A 166 13.49 -7.78 8.36
CA VAL A 166 13.11 -9.19 8.26
C VAL A 166 13.02 -9.57 6.79
N HIS A 167 13.51 -10.77 6.45
CA HIS A 167 13.40 -11.27 5.09
C HIS A 167 11.95 -11.59 4.78
N ALA A 168 11.40 -10.92 3.76
CA ALA A 168 10.08 -11.20 3.22
C ALA A 168 10.18 -11.57 1.74
N ASP A 169 9.34 -12.52 1.30
CA ASP A 169 9.28 -12.94 -0.11
C ASP A 169 8.60 -11.86 -0.97
N ILE A 170 7.66 -11.12 -0.37
CA ILE A 170 6.88 -10.07 -1.01
C ILE A 170 6.90 -8.81 -0.13
N VAL A 171 7.28 -7.68 -0.69
CA VAL A 171 7.19 -6.35 -0.05
C VAL A 171 6.13 -5.52 -0.78
N ILE A 172 5.19 -4.98 -0.01
CA ILE A 172 4.16 -4.06 -0.51
C ILE A 172 4.48 -2.67 0.02
N ALA A 173 5.02 -1.81 -0.83
CA ALA A 173 5.41 -0.44 -0.50
C ALA A 173 4.39 0.54 -1.10
N ASP A 174 3.56 1.13 -0.25
CA ASP A 174 2.68 2.26 -0.60
C ASP A 174 3.44 3.56 -0.32
N GLU A 175 3.02 4.69 -0.83
CA GLU A 175 3.58 6.06 -0.69
C GLU A 175 4.36 6.38 0.59
N VAL A 176 4.42 5.44 1.49
CA VAL A 176 5.16 5.46 2.76
C VAL A 176 6.66 5.75 2.58
N LEU A 177 7.23 5.51 1.40
CA LEU A 177 8.58 5.98 1.07
C LEU A 177 8.67 7.51 0.98
N SER A 178 7.53 8.22 1.02
CA SER A 178 7.47 9.68 1.10
C SER A 178 7.61 10.20 2.53
N VAL A 179 7.67 9.33 3.55
CA VAL A 179 7.80 9.71 4.96
C VAL A 179 9.25 10.07 5.30
N GLY A 180 9.40 11.10 6.10
CA GLY A 180 10.70 11.63 6.49
C GLY A 180 11.25 12.65 5.48
N ASP A 181 12.50 13.04 5.69
CA ASP A 181 13.22 13.95 4.82
C ASP A 181 13.74 13.27 3.54
N ALA A 182 14.31 14.08 2.63
CA ALA A 182 14.83 13.58 1.35
C ALA A 182 15.98 12.56 1.52
N ARG A 183 16.76 12.67 2.61
CA ARG A 183 17.88 11.77 2.91
C ARG A 183 17.35 10.40 3.32
N PHE A 184 16.36 10.35 4.23
CA PHE A 184 15.77 9.10 4.66
C PHE A 184 15.01 8.39 3.52
N ARG A 185 14.28 9.15 2.68
CA ARG A 185 13.65 8.60 1.47
C ARG A 185 14.65 7.87 0.56
N LYS A 186 15.79 8.48 0.29
CA LYS A 186 16.84 7.84 -0.52
C LYS A 186 17.38 6.58 0.14
N LYS A 187 17.51 6.55 1.47
CA LYS A 187 17.91 5.38 2.27
C LYS A 187 16.90 4.25 2.12
N CYS A 188 15.59 4.55 2.20
CA CYS A 188 14.50 3.59 1.96
C CYS A 188 14.51 3.05 0.52
N GLU A 189 14.63 3.92 -0.51
CA GLU A 189 14.74 3.48 -1.91
C GLU A 189 15.91 2.51 -2.09
N THR A 190 17.06 2.80 -1.48
CA THR A 190 18.22 1.94 -1.56
C THR A 190 17.97 0.58 -0.88
N ARG A 191 17.32 0.56 0.29
CA ARG A 191 16.96 -0.68 0.99
C ARG A 191 16.02 -1.54 0.12
N ILE A 192 14.97 -0.96 -0.46
CA ILE A 192 14.05 -1.68 -1.37
C ILE A 192 14.79 -2.19 -2.61
N ALA A 193 15.68 -1.38 -3.20
CA ALA A 193 16.46 -1.82 -4.36
C ALA A 193 17.40 -2.99 -4.04
N ASN A 194 17.93 -3.07 -2.82
CA ASN A 194 18.74 -4.21 -2.37
C ASN A 194 17.87 -5.46 -2.17
N LEU A 195 16.70 -5.34 -1.54
CA LEU A 195 15.74 -6.45 -1.41
C LEU A 195 15.36 -7.04 -2.77
N LEU A 196 15.13 -6.19 -3.78
CA LEU A 196 14.90 -6.64 -5.16
C LEU A 196 16.06 -7.43 -5.74
N LYS A 197 17.30 -7.01 -5.50
CA LYS A 197 18.50 -7.74 -5.96
C LYS A 197 18.64 -9.09 -5.26
N GLU A 198 18.17 -9.21 -4.03
CA GLU A 198 18.16 -10.44 -3.24
C GLU A 198 17.02 -11.39 -3.62
N GLY A 199 16.18 -11.01 -4.59
CA GLY A 199 15.10 -11.84 -5.11
C GLY A 199 13.73 -11.63 -4.46
N THR A 200 13.58 -10.60 -3.61
CA THR A 200 12.28 -10.20 -3.06
C THR A 200 11.36 -9.64 -4.15
N THR A 201 10.11 -10.04 -4.16
CA THR A 201 9.09 -9.49 -5.06
C THR A 201 8.56 -8.18 -4.49
N VAL A 202 8.44 -7.12 -5.30
CA VAL A 202 8.00 -5.80 -4.80
C VAL A 202 6.80 -5.28 -5.56
N LEU A 203 5.74 -4.94 -4.81
CA LEU A 203 4.62 -4.12 -5.27
C LEU A 203 4.84 -2.70 -4.76
N TYR A 204 4.94 -1.73 -5.66
CA TYR A 204 5.32 -0.36 -5.34
C TYR A 204 4.28 0.65 -5.82
N VAL A 205 3.73 1.43 -4.91
CA VAL A 205 2.84 2.54 -5.23
C VAL A 205 3.54 3.87 -5.00
N SER A 206 3.48 4.74 -5.99
CA SER A 206 3.98 6.11 -5.85
C SER A 206 3.23 7.06 -6.77
N HIS A 207 2.94 8.25 -6.29
CA HIS A 207 2.46 9.35 -7.14
C HIS A 207 3.56 9.89 -8.07
N ASN A 208 4.82 9.62 -7.75
CA ASN A 208 5.94 10.00 -8.60
C ASN A 208 6.22 8.93 -9.66
N VAL A 209 5.70 9.14 -10.85
CA VAL A 209 5.88 8.26 -12.03
C VAL A 209 7.35 7.94 -12.31
N ASN A 210 8.26 8.91 -12.10
CA ASN A 210 9.69 8.69 -12.32
C ASN A 210 10.27 7.70 -11.31
N SER A 211 9.81 7.71 -10.05
CA SER A 211 10.20 6.72 -9.05
C SER A 211 9.74 5.32 -9.45
N VAL A 212 8.52 5.19 -9.99
CA VAL A 212 8.00 3.90 -10.50
C VAL A 212 8.89 3.36 -11.64
N VAL A 213 9.20 4.19 -12.62
CA VAL A 213 10.06 3.79 -13.76
C VAL A 213 11.46 3.38 -13.29
N LYS A 214 12.00 4.05 -12.25
CA LYS A 214 13.32 3.73 -11.69
C LYS A 214 13.34 2.42 -10.90
N MET A 215 12.27 2.14 -10.14
CA MET A 215 12.21 1.03 -9.18
C MET A 215 11.61 -0.24 -9.79
N CYS A 216 10.73 -0.12 -10.79
CA CYS A 216 9.92 -1.21 -11.28
C CYS A 216 10.20 -1.54 -12.74
N LYS A 217 10.19 -2.84 -13.07
CA LYS A 217 10.27 -3.33 -14.47
C LYS A 217 8.89 -3.35 -15.13
N LYS A 218 7.84 -3.60 -14.35
CA LYS A 218 6.45 -3.64 -14.79
C LYS A 218 5.63 -2.56 -14.10
N ALA A 219 4.55 -2.13 -14.71
CA ALA A 219 3.55 -1.28 -14.06
C ALA A 219 2.14 -1.68 -14.45
N LEU A 220 1.21 -1.41 -13.54
CA LEU A 220 -0.22 -1.58 -13.71
C LEU A 220 -0.88 -0.22 -13.50
N TRP A 221 -1.62 0.27 -14.52
CA TRP A 221 -2.41 1.48 -14.41
C TRP A 221 -3.86 1.12 -14.07
N LEU A 222 -4.31 1.61 -12.92
CA LEU A 222 -5.68 1.50 -12.44
C LEU A 222 -6.41 2.84 -12.61
N GLU A 223 -7.61 2.78 -13.16
CA GLU A 223 -8.54 3.90 -13.25
C GLU A 223 -9.94 3.42 -12.88
N LYS A 224 -10.58 4.06 -11.89
CA LYS A 224 -11.93 3.72 -11.41
C LYS A 224 -12.12 2.20 -11.17
N GLY A 225 -11.17 1.58 -10.50
CA GLY A 225 -11.21 0.16 -10.15
C GLY A 225 -10.87 -0.82 -11.29
N ARG A 226 -10.57 -0.34 -12.49
CA ARG A 226 -10.29 -1.19 -13.67
C ARG A 226 -8.84 -1.04 -14.12
N VAL A 227 -8.30 -2.12 -14.68
CA VAL A 227 -6.98 -2.11 -15.32
C VAL A 227 -7.10 -1.46 -16.69
N ILE A 228 -6.41 -0.35 -16.89
CA ILE A 228 -6.33 0.34 -18.18
C ILE A 228 -5.16 -0.19 -19.00
N GLN A 229 -4.02 -0.40 -18.33
CA GLN A 229 -2.83 -0.93 -18.99
C GLN A 229 -1.97 -1.71 -17.98
N ASN A 230 -1.38 -2.81 -18.44
CA ASN A 230 -0.42 -3.63 -17.70
C ASN A 230 0.75 -3.96 -18.64
N GLY A 231 1.98 -3.77 -18.19
CA GLY A 231 3.15 -4.06 -19.02
C GLY A 231 4.43 -3.43 -18.53
N ASN A 232 5.31 -3.05 -19.46
CA ASN A 232 6.57 -2.40 -19.15
C ASN A 232 6.34 -1.09 -18.39
N ALA A 233 7.07 -0.86 -17.30
CA ALA A 233 6.85 0.29 -16.42
C ALA A 233 6.99 1.63 -17.16
N ARG A 234 7.97 1.75 -18.07
CA ARG A 234 8.19 2.99 -18.82
C ARG A 234 7.01 3.30 -19.74
N ASP A 235 6.50 2.31 -20.46
CA ASP A 235 5.41 2.51 -21.45
C ASP A 235 4.10 2.86 -20.74
N VAL A 236 3.75 2.12 -19.68
CA VAL A 236 2.57 2.38 -18.86
C VAL A 236 2.65 3.76 -18.21
N CYS A 237 3.80 4.13 -17.66
CA CYS A 237 4.00 5.42 -17.02
C CYS A 237 3.94 6.60 -18.00
N ILE A 238 4.42 6.44 -19.23
CA ILE A 238 4.29 7.46 -20.28
C ILE A 238 2.82 7.64 -20.68
N ALA A 239 2.10 6.53 -20.88
CA ALA A 239 0.67 6.59 -21.21
C ALA A 239 -0.15 7.26 -20.09
N TYR A 240 0.09 6.87 -18.84
CA TYR A 240 -0.55 7.47 -17.68
C TYR A 240 -0.27 8.98 -17.56
N LYS A 241 1.00 9.39 -17.75
CA LYS A 241 1.36 10.82 -17.69
C LYS A 241 0.63 11.64 -18.74
N ARG A 242 0.56 11.17 -19.99
CA ARG A 242 -0.20 11.84 -21.07
C ARG A 242 -1.68 11.96 -20.71
N TYR A 243 -2.28 10.92 -20.18
CA TYR A 243 -3.67 10.94 -19.71
C TYR A 243 -3.91 12.02 -18.65
N ILE A 244 -3.04 12.11 -17.64
CA ILE A 244 -3.16 13.13 -16.59
C ILE A 244 -2.99 14.55 -17.13
N GLU A 245 -2.05 14.77 -18.06
CA GLU A 245 -1.86 16.07 -18.72
C GLU A 245 -3.11 16.49 -19.50
N GLU A 246 -3.72 15.56 -20.23
CA GLU A 246 -4.95 15.80 -20.98
C GLU A 246 -6.14 16.10 -20.06
N GLN A 247 -6.36 15.31 -19.00
CA GLN A 247 -7.42 15.56 -18.01
C GLN A 247 -7.26 16.95 -17.35
N THR A 248 -6.03 17.33 -17.03
CA THR A 248 -5.72 18.64 -16.45
C THR A 248 -6.03 19.78 -17.42
N ARG A 249 -5.73 19.61 -18.71
CA ARG A 249 -6.07 20.59 -19.75
C ARG A 249 -7.58 20.77 -19.88
N LEU A 250 -8.33 19.66 -20.00
CA LEU A 250 -9.78 19.67 -20.11
C LEU A 250 -10.46 20.32 -18.91
N ALA A 251 -9.97 20.04 -17.69
CA ALA A 251 -10.48 20.64 -16.47
C ALA A 251 -10.28 22.17 -16.44
N LYS A 252 -9.12 22.65 -16.88
CA LYS A 252 -8.83 24.10 -16.97
C LYS A 252 -9.71 24.80 -18.01
N GLU A 253 -9.93 24.19 -19.17
CA GLU A 253 -10.81 24.71 -20.23
C GLU A 253 -12.26 24.80 -19.73
N ALA A 254 -12.76 23.74 -19.06
CA ALA A 254 -14.10 23.73 -18.49
C ALA A 254 -14.29 24.80 -17.41
N GLN A 255 -13.28 25.08 -16.60
CA GLN A 255 -13.33 26.11 -15.57
C GLN A 255 -13.31 27.52 -16.17
N LYS A 256 -12.56 27.73 -17.27
CA LYS A 256 -12.54 29.00 -17.99
C LYS A 256 -13.91 29.35 -18.58
N ILE A 257 -14.57 28.35 -19.22
CA ILE A 257 -15.91 28.50 -19.78
C ILE A 257 -16.96 28.83 -18.70
N LYS A 258 -16.82 28.22 -17.50
CA LYS A 258 -17.72 28.52 -16.36
C LYS A 258 -17.55 29.97 -15.88
N ASN A 259 -16.31 30.44 -15.78
CA ASN A 259 -16.03 31.81 -15.32
C ASN A 259 -16.41 32.88 -16.33
N GLU A 260 -16.46 32.56 -17.65
CA GLU A 260 -16.92 33.47 -18.72
C GLU A 260 -18.46 33.57 -18.80
N LYS A 261 -19.19 32.63 -18.15
CA LYS A 261 -20.66 32.58 -18.11
C LYS A 261 -21.28 33.08 -16.80
N ALA A 262 -20.45 33.37 -15.78
CA ALA A 262 -20.85 33.92 -14.47
C ALA A 262 -20.58 35.41 -14.41
#